data_a7cb790ec0b3a37860dad4617c981f1e
#
_entry.id   a7cb790ec0b3a37860dad4617c981f1e
#
_cell.length_a   1.000
_cell.length_b   1.000
_cell.length_c   1.000
_cell.angle_alpha   90.00
_cell.angle_beta   90.00
_cell.angle_gamma   90.00
#
_symmetry.space_group_name_H-M   'P 1'
#
loop_
_entity.id
_entity.type
_entity.pdbx_description
1 polymer ?
#
loop_
_entity_poly.entity_id
_entity_poly.type
_entity_poly.pdbx_seq_one_letter_code
_entity_poly.pdbx_strand_id
1 'polypeptide(L)'
;MQERNRMEEQEKMEADMMAAIADVNEKQAAIVNGMMKPEFAGCSFEEKTLTLRFPVMDWERNRAGSMHGGMIGAAFDIGMGFLARYLTGKNFLPTISLETVFIRPIFVGDALIVNVKANFYGQSLIHLYGEGYLEGSGKLAATVTASYLNKDTSAQDR
;
A
#
# COMPACT_ATOMS: atom_id res chain seq x y z
N MET A 1 22.72 21.69 6.78
CA MET A 1 21.35 22.07 7.12
C MET A 1 20.31 21.30 6.29
N GLN A 2 20.42 21.25 4.96
CA GLN A 2 19.49 20.47 4.10
C GLN A 2 19.55 18.96 4.33
N GLU A 3 20.73 18.39 4.53
CA GLU A 3 20.91 16.96 4.76
C GLU A 3 20.30 16.51 6.09
N ARG A 4 20.49 17.32 7.16
CA ARG A 4 19.86 17.05 8.46
C ARG A 4 18.33 17.10 8.38
N ASN A 5 17.77 18.05 7.65
CA ASN A 5 16.33 18.16 7.47
C ASN A 5 15.74 16.95 6.71
N ARG A 6 16.48 16.44 5.71
CA ARG A 6 16.07 15.21 4.98
C ARG A 6 16.09 13.98 5.89
N MET A 7 17.09 13.85 6.76
CA MET A 7 17.15 12.74 7.73
C MET A 7 15.97 12.80 8.70
N GLU A 8 15.66 13.98 9.23
CA GLU A 8 14.52 14.19 10.15
C GLU A 8 13.17 13.82 9.47
N GLU A 9 12.96 14.21 8.21
CA GLU A 9 11.76 13.84 7.45
C GLU A 9 11.67 12.34 7.15
N GLN A 10 12.79 11.68 6.85
CA GLN A 10 12.85 10.24 6.66
C GLN A 10 12.49 9.48 7.94
N GLU A 11 13.13 9.83 9.06
CA GLU A 11 12.85 9.22 10.37
C GLU A 11 11.38 9.43 10.78
N LYS A 12 10.84 10.61 10.52
CA LYS A 12 9.44 10.92 10.77
C LYS A 12 8.53 10.05 9.93
N MET A 13 8.79 9.91 8.62
CA MET A 13 7.99 9.06 7.74
C MET A 13 7.99 7.60 8.20
N GLU A 14 9.15 7.06 8.57
CA GLU A 14 9.25 5.69 9.08
C GLU A 14 8.41 5.49 10.34
N ALA A 15 8.55 6.38 11.32
CA ALA A 15 7.79 6.32 12.57
C ALA A 15 6.28 6.43 12.34
N ASP A 16 5.84 7.37 11.52
CA ASP A 16 4.42 7.59 11.21
C ASP A 16 3.83 6.37 10.47
N MET A 17 4.56 5.77 9.51
CA MET A 17 4.12 4.59 8.78
C MET A 17 4.03 3.36 9.69
N MET A 18 5.04 3.11 10.51
CA MET A 18 5.03 2.00 11.47
C MET A 18 3.86 2.13 12.45
N ALA A 19 3.60 3.32 12.97
CA ALA A 19 2.47 3.57 13.88
C ALA A 19 1.12 3.36 13.19
N ALA A 20 0.95 3.86 11.96
CA ALA A 20 -0.29 3.71 11.20
C ALA A 20 -0.59 2.24 10.86
N ILE A 21 0.43 1.46 10.49
CA ILE A 21 0.29 0.03 10.19
C ILE A 21 -0.05 -0.76 11.46
N ALA A 22 0.61 -0.47 12.58
CA ALA A 22 0.30 -1.08 13.87
C ALA A 22 -1.16 -0.79 14.29
N ASP A 23 -1.62 0.45 14.11
CA ASP A 23 -3.00 0.85 14.41
C ASP A 23 -4.03 0.09 13.56
N VAL A 24 -3.77 -0.11 12.27
CA VAL A 24 -4.62 -0.92 11.39
C VAL A 24 -4.67 -2.37 11.84
N ASN A 25 -3.54 -2.98 12.16
CA ASN A 25 -3.48 -4.37 12.62
C ASN A 25 -4.21 -4.59 13.95
N GLU A 26 -4.17 -3.60 14.85
CA GLU A 26 -4.83 -3.66 16.15
C GLU A 26 -6.33 -3.34 16.05
N LYS A 27 -6.69 -2.20 15.43
CA LYS A 27 -8.06 -1.68 15.46
C LYS A 27 -8.94 -2.16 14.31
N GLN A 28 -8.34 -2.64 13.21
CA GLN A 28 -9.05 -3.07 12.02
C GLN A 28 -8.88 -4.57 11.73
N ALA A 29 -8.58 -5.37 12.76
CA ALA A 29 -8.33 -6.81 12.63
C ALA A 29 -9.54 -7.61 12.05
N ALA A 30 -10.75 -7.05 12.12
CA ALA A 30 -11.97 -7.69 11.62
C ALA A 30 -12.39 -7.26 10.22
N ILE A 31 -11.65 -6.35 9.58
CA ILE A 31 -11.90 -5.91 8.21
C ILE A 31 -10.66 -6.18 7.33
N VAL A 32 -10.82 -6.11 6.01
CA VAL A 32 -9.80 -6.51 5.03
C VAL A 32 -8.42 -5.92 5.34
N ASN A 33 -8.34 -4.64 5.69
CA ASN A 33 -7.08 -3.97 5.94
C ASN A 33 -6.23 -4.65 7.03
N GLY A 34 -6.84 -4.96 8.17
CA GLY A 34 -6.16 -5.63 9.28
C GLY A 34 -6.08 -7.15 9.11
N MET A 35 -7.09 -7.76 8.44
CA MET A 35 -7.08 -9.20 8.17
C MET A 35 -5.90 -9.62 7.29
N MET A 36 -5.47 -8.75 6.36
CA MET A 36 -4.31 -8.99 5.48
C MET A 36 -2.96 -8.84 6.19
N LYS A 37 -2.94 -8.35 7.42
CA LYS A 37 -1.75 -8.22 8.27
C LYS A 37 -0.58 -7.52 7.57
N PRO A 38 -0.76 -6.27 7.09
CA PRO A 38 0.34 -5.52 6.51
C PRO A 38 1.48 -5.35 7.52
N GLU A 39 2.71 -5.50 7.04
CA GLU A 39 3.93 -5.31 7.80
C GLU A 39 4.78 -4.23 7.12
N PHE A 40 5.34 -3.31 7.90
CA PHE A 40 6.25 -2.30 7.38
C PHE A 40 7.57 -2.94 6.93
N ALA A 41 7.99 -2.66 5.70
CA ALA A 41 9.25 -3.17 5.15
C ALA A 41 10.22 -2.06 4.73
N GLY A 42 9.76 -0.81 4.60
CA GLY A 42 10.60 0.35 4.32
C GLY A 42 9.84 1.48 3.66
N CYS A 43 10.45 2.65 3.63
CA CYS A 43 9.95 3.80 2.88
C CYS A 43 11.08 4.74 2.49
N SER A 44 10.82 5.65 1.54
CA SER A 44 11.69 6.76 1.21
C SER A 44 10.87 8.04 1.10
N PHE A 45 11.21 9.01 1.94
CA PHE A 45 10.60 10.34 1.89
C PHE A 45 10.95 11.05 0.58
N GLU A 46 12.22 10.99 0.17
CA GLU A 46 12.72 11.65 -1.04
C GLU A 46 12.08 11.06 -2.31
N GLU A 47 12.03 9.74 -2.41
CA GLU A 47 11.49 9.02 -3.56
C GLU A 47 9.95 8.89 -3.52
N LYS A 48 9.32 9.26 -2.41
CA LYS A 48 7.87 9.08 -2.16
C LYS A 48 7.44 7.64 -2.38
N THR A 49 8.15 6.71 -1.73
CA THR A 49 7.88 5.28 -1.81
C THR A 49 7.54 4.69 -0.45
N LEU A 50 6.77 3.61 -0.47
CA LEU A 50 6.47 2.78 0.69
C LEU A 50 6.53 1.32 0.27
N THR A 51 7.16 0.50 1.09
CA THR A 51 7.22 -0.96 0.91
C THR A 51 6.55 -1.64 2.08
N LEU A 52 5.57 -2.49 1.78
CA LEU A 52 4.87 -3.33 2.74
C LEU A 52 5.05 -4.81 2.40
N ARG A 53 5.03 -5.63 3.42
CA ARG A 53 4.98 -7.08 3.32
C ARG A 53 3.58 -7.56 3.67
N PHE A 54 2.99 -8.42 2.84
CA PHE A 54 1.71 -9.08 3.09
C PHE A 54 1.92 -10.61 3.10
N PRO A 55 1.84 -11.28 4.26
CA PRO A 55 1.87 -12.74 4.29
C PRO A 55 0.64 -13.29 3.58
N VAL A 56 0.81 -14.29 2.72
CA VAL A 56 -0.34 -14.89 2.03
C VAL A 56 -1.11 -15.77 3.01
N MET A 57 -2.34 -15.37 3.32
CA MET A 57 -3.20 -16.03 4.29
C MET A 57 -4.04 -17.11 3.63
N ASP A 58 -4.37 -18.15 4.38
CA ASP A 58 -5.13 -19.30 3.86
C ASP A 58 -6.53 -18.91 3.32
N TRP A 59 -7.18 -17.95 3.95
CA TRP A 59 -8.49 -17.43 3.53
C TRP A 59 -8.45 -16.60 2.23
N GLU A 60 -7.28 -16.15 1.80
CA GLU A 60 -7.09 -15.36 0.57
C GLU A 60 -6.98 -16.22 -0.69
N ARG A 61 -6.95 -17.54 -0.54
CA ARG A 61 -6.73 -18.46 -1.66
C ARG A 61 -7.87 -18.45 -2.67
N ASN A 62 -7.50 -18.54 -3.94
CA ASN A 62 -8.40 -18.89 -5.03
C ASN A 62 -8.50 -20.43 -5.18
N ARG A 63 -9.26 -20.88 -6.18
CA ARG A 63 -9.44 -22.32 -6.46
C ARG A 63 -8.13 -23.05 -6.84
N ALA A 64 -7.13 -22.33 -7.33
CA ALA A 64 -5.82 -22.88 -7.70
C ALA A 64 -4.84 -22.93 -6.50
N GLY A 65 -5.25 -22.47 -5.32
CA GLY A 65 -4.42 -22.47 -4.11
C GLY A 65 -3.44 -21.29 -4.01
N SER A 66 -3.49 -20.35 -4.94
CA SER A 66 -2.71 -19.09 -4.87
C SER A 66 -3.55 -17.94 -4.35
N MET A 67 -2.89 -16.87 -3.95
CA MET A 67 -3.55 -15.64 -3.50
C MET A 67 -4.56 -15.15 -4.55
N HIS A 68 -5.79 -14.89 -4.14
CA HIS A 68 -6.83 -14.41 -5.04
C HIS A 68 -6.47 -13.05 -5.62
N GLY A 69 -6.70 -12.84 -6.92
CA GLY A 69 -6.37 -11.58 -7.60
C GLY A 69 -6.99 -10.34 -6.96
N GLY A 70 -8.23 -10.46 -6.44
CA GLY A 70 -8.86 -9.39 -5.66
C GLY A 70 -8.09 -9.04 -4.38
N MET A 71 -7.46 -10.02 -3.72
CA MET A 71 -6.63 -9.79 -2.53
C MET A 71 -5.28 -9.18 -2.89
N ILE A 72 -4.69 -9.55 -4.04
CA ILE A 72 -3.51 -8.86 -4.58
C ILE A 72 -3.83 -7.37 -4.82
N GLY A 73 -4.96 -7.08 -5.47
CA GLY A 73 -5.43 -5.70 -5.66
C GLY A 73 -5.64 -4.96 -4.33
N ALA A 74 -6.25 -5.63 -3.34
CA ALA A 74 -6.45 -5.06 -2.00
C ALA A 74 -5.13 -4.74 -1.29
N ALA A 75 -4.10 -5.59 -1.41
CA ALA A 75 -2.78 -5.32 -0.84
C ALA A 75 -2.17 -4.04 -1.42
N PHE A 76 -2.28 -3.83 -2.73
CA PHE A 76 -1.82 -2.60 -3.36
C PHE A 76 -2.65 -1.38 -2.94
N ASP A 77 -3.98 -1.50 -2.90
CA ASP A 77 -4.85 -0.41 -2.47
C ASP A 77 -4.55 0.02 -1.03
N ILE A 78 -4.30 -0.93 -0.15
CA ILE A 78 -3.86 -0.67 1.24
C ILE A 78 -2.53 0.09 1.25
N GLY A 79 -1.49 -0.40 0.56
CA GLY A 79 -0.17 0.22 0.52
C GLY A 79 -0.19 1.62 -0.10
N MET A 80 -0.89 1.78 -1.21
CA MET A 80 -1.07 3.07 -1.89
C MET A 80 -1.88 4.04 -1.05
N GLY A 81 -2.92 3.56 -0.36
CA GLY A 81 -3.72 4.34 0.57
C GLY A 81 -2.91 4.88 1.75
N PHE A 82 -1.99 4.09 2.32
CA PHE A 82 -1.07 4.57 3.35
C PHE A 82 -0.17 5.70 2.83
N LEU A 83 0.45 5.50 1.68
CA LEU A 83 1.34 6.52 1.08
C LEU A 83 0.57 7.79 0.72
N ALA A 84 -0.59 7.67 0.07
CA ALA A 84 -1.43 8.79 -0.31
C ALA A 84 -1.89 9.62 0.89
N ARG A 85 -2.32 8.97 1.98
CA ARG A 85 -2.70 9.66 3.23
C ARG A 85 -1.53 10.39 3.86
N TYR A 86 -0.36 9.78 3.90
CA TYR A 86 0.84 10.41 4.41
C TYR A 86 1.18 11.70 3.63
N LEU A 87 1.23 11.59 2.29
CA LEU A 87 1.60 12.71 1.43
C LEU A 87 0.60 13.88 1.47
N THR A 88 -0.68 13.61 1.73
CA THR A 88 -1.74 14.63 1.75
C THR A 88 -2.07 15.14 3.14
N GLY A 89 -1.71 14.42 4.18
CA GLY A 89 -2.18 14.67 5.54
C GLY A 89 -3.68 14.40 5.75
N LYS A 90 -4.36 13.76 4.78
CA LYS A 90 -5.79 13.44 4.86
C LYS A 90 -6.02 12.05 5.46
N ASN A 91 -7.08 11.91 6.24
CA ASN A 91 -7.43 10.63 6.85
C ASN A 91 -8.04 9.63 5.86
N PHE A 92 -8.67 10.13 4.81
CA PHE A 92 -9.35 9.31 3.80
C PHE A 92 -9.24 9.94 2.41
N LEU A 93 -8.87 9.11 1.44
CA LEU A 93 -8.89 9.44 0.01
C LEU A 93 -9.61 8.31 -0.73
N PRO A 94 -10.73 8.59 -1.41
CA PRO A 94 -11.40 7.59 -2.23
C PRO A 94 -10.52 7.12 -3.38
N THR A 95 -10.42 5.80 -3.57
CA THR A 95 -9.82 5.19 -4.75
C THR A 95 -10.74 5.43 -5.95
N ILE A 96 -10.21 6.06 -7.01
CA ILE A 96 -10.95 6.30 -8.26
C ILE A 96 -10.79 5.12 -9.21
N SER A 97 -9.56 4.63 -9.33
CA SER A 97 -9.22 3.51 -10.21
C SER A 97 -8.07 2.69 -9.65
N LEU A 98 -8.09 1.41 -9.95
CA LEU A 98 -7.02 0.48 -9.62
C LEU A 98 -6.96 -0.56 -10.74
N GLU A 99 -5.89 -0.51 -11.52
CA GLU A 99 -5.63 -1.45 -12.61
C GLU A 99 -4.49 -2.37 -12.24
N THR A 100 -4.78 -3.67 -12.18
CA THR A 100 -3.82 -4.70 -11.78
C THR A 100 -3.48 -5.61 -12.95
N VAL A 101 -2.18 -5.82 -13.18
CA VAL A 101 -1.65 -6.83 -14.09
C VAL A 101 -1.05 -7.96 -13.27
N PHE A 102 -1.62 -9.16 -13.42
CA PHE A 102 -1.15 -10.37 -12.73
C PHE A 102 -0.12 -11.08 -13.59
N ILE A 103 1.07 -11.33 -13.03
CA ILE A 103 2.22 -11.88 -13.75
C ILE A 103 2.58 -13.28 -13.24
N ARG A 104 2.57 -13.50 -11.91
CA ARG A 104 2.90 -14.78 -11.28
C ARG A 104 1.99 -15.08 -10.10
N PRO A 105 1.63 -16.36 -9.87
CA PRO A 105 0.89 -16.77 -8.68
C PRO A 105 1.75 -16.62 -7.42
N ILE A 106 1.09 -16.32 -6.29
CA ILE A 106 1.70 -16.21 -4.97
C ILE A 106 1.01 -17.24 -4.08
N PHE A 107 1.73 -18.16 -3.48
CA PHE A 107 1.15 -19.25 -2.70
C PHE A 107 1.22 -18.99 -1.20
N VAL A 108 0.34 -19.66 -0.45
CA VAL A 108 0.41 -19.69 1.02
C VAL A 108 1.78 -20.22 1.46
N GLY A 109 2.37 -19.55 2.46
CA GLY A 109 3.73 -19.81 2.92
C GLY A 109 4.78 -18.89 2.31
N ASP A 110 4.41 -18.11 1.27
CA ASP A 110 5.17 -16.98 0.76
C ASP A 110 4.51 -15.66 1.20
N ALA A 111 5.08 -14.54 0.82
CA ALA A 111 4.53 -13.22 1.03
C ALA A 111 4.63 -12.36 -0.23
N LEU A 112 3.69 -11.43 -0.37
CA LEU A 112 3.71 -10.39 -1.38
C LEU A 112 4.43 -9.16 -0.81
N ILE A 113 5.55 -8.79 -1.41
CA ILE A 113 6.24 -7.54 -1.13
C ILE A 113 5.72 -6.48 -2.08
N VAL A 114 4.98 -5.53 -1.54
CA VAL A 114 4.34 -4.44 -2.30
C VAL A 114 5.20 -3.19 -2.17
N ASN A 115 5.78 -2.74 -3.27
CA ASN A 115 6.47 -1.46 -3.37
C ASN A 115 5.61 -0.48 -4.14
N VAL A 116 5.25 0.64 -3.55
CA VAL A 116 4.42 1.67 -4.15
C VAL A 116 5.15 3.01 -4.21
N LYS A 117 4.89 3.77 -5.27
CA LYS A 117 5.48 5.09 -5.52
C LYS A 117 4.41 6.08 -5.99
N ALA A 118 4.45 7.31 -5.46
CA ALA A 118 3.63 8.40 -5.97
C ALA A 118 4.31 9.02 -7.20
N ASN A 119 3.71 8.82 -8.38
CA ASN A 119 4.21 9.37 -9.65
C ASN A 119 3.72 10.79 -9.90
N PHE A 120 2.50 11.09 -9.45
CA PHE A 120 1.89 12.40 -9.56
C PHE A 120 1.14 12.73 -8.27
N TYR A 121 1.32 13.94 -7.79
CA TYR A 121 0.70 14.46 -6.59
C TYR A 121 0.19 15.87 -6.86
N GLY A 122 -1.11 16.00 -7.08
CA GLY A 122 -1.80 17.25 -7.40
C GLY A 122 -2.90 17.58 -6.39
N GLN A 123 -3.51 18.76 -6.55
CA GLN A 123 -4.57 19.24 -5.66
C GLN A 123 -5.85 18.38 -5.72
N SER A 124 -6.14 17.78 -6.86
CA SER A 124 -7.38 17.02 -7.08
C SER A 124 -7.19 15.53 -7.20
N LEU A 125 -5.97 15.08 -7.53
CA LEU A 125 -5.66 13.70 -7.86
C LEU A 125 -4.26 13.34 -7.39
N ILE A 126 -4.12 12.10 -6.90
CA ILE A 126 -2.83 11.43 -6.74
C ILE A 126 -2.84 10.20 -7.62
N HIS A 127 -1.78 10.03 -8.40
CA HIS A 127 -1.54 8.83 -9.19
C HIS A 127 -0.33 8.08 -8.65
N LEU A 128 -0.52 6.78 -8.41
CA LEU A 128 0.50 5.89 -7.87
C LEU A 128 0.74 4.71 -8.80
N TYR A 129 1.96 4.21 -8.75
CA TYR A 129 2.38 2.97 -9.38
C TYR A 129 2.93 2.02 -8.32
N GLY A 130 2.71 0.73 -8.50
CA GLY A 130 3.22 -0.29 -7.60
C GLY A 130 3.70 -1.53 -8.32
N GLU A 131 4.69 -2.16 -7.73
CA GLU A 131 5.22 -3.47 -8.12
C GLU A 131 5.15 -4.42 -6.93
N GLY A 132 4.67 -5.63 -7.18
CA GLY A 132 4.57 -6.69 -6.19
C GLY A 132 5.54 -7.82 -6.51
N TYR A 133 6.30 -8.25 -5.52
CA TYR A 133 7.33 -9.27 -5.66
C TYR A 133 7.03 -10.45 -4.74
N LEU A 134 7.38 -11.66 -5.20
CA LEU A 134 7.42 -12.86 -4.35
C LEU A 134 8.58 -12.71 -3.35
N GLU A 135 8.33 -12.80 -2.06
CA GLU A 135 9.38 -12.69 -1.04
C GLU A 135 10.43 -13.81 -1.22
N GLY A 136 9.98 -15.04 -1.42
CA GLY A 136 10.88 -16.20 -1.49
C GLY A 136 11.82 -16.22 -2.69
N SER A 137 11.42 -15.63 -3.84
CA SER A 137 12.22 -15.66 -5.07
C SER A 137 12.66 -14.30 -5.59
N GLY A 138 12.10 -13.21 -5.07
CA GLY A 138 12.32 -11.86 -5.57
C GLY A 138 11.74 -11.59 -6.97
N LYS A 139 10.92 -12.50 -7.52
CA LYS A 139 10.35 -12.34 -8.86
C LYS A 139 9.13 -11.44 -8.84
N LEU A 140 8.98 -10.61 -9.87
CA LEU A 140 7.81 -9.77 -10.06
C LEU A 140 6.54 -10.62 -10.22
N ALA A 141 5.54 -10.37 -9.39
CA ALA A 141 4.27 -11.11 -9.35
C ALA A 141 3.10 -10.31 -9.90
N ALA A 142 3.08 -9.00 -9.69
CA ALA A 142 2.03 -8.11 -10.18
C ALA A 142 2.53 -6.66 -10.32
N THR A 143 1.86 -5.89 -11.16
CA THR A 143 2.01 -4.42 -11.22
C THR A 143 0.64 -3.77 -11.09
N VAL A 144 0.59 -2.58 -10.49
CA VAL A 144 -0.66 -1.84 -10.30
C VAL A 144 -0.44 -0.37 -10.59
N THR A 145 -1.41 0.24 -11.27
CA THR A 145 -1.57 1.70 -11.33
C THR A 145 -2.86 2.07 -10.62
N ALA A 146 -2.86 3.14 -9.85
CA ALA A 146 -4.05 3.60 -9.16
C ALA A 146 -4.13 5.13 -9.11
N SER A 147 -5.36 5.62 -9.02
CA SER A 147 -5.65 7.04 -8.83
C SER A 147 -6.54 7.24 -7.62
N TYR A 148 -6.25 8.24 -6.80
CA TYR A 148 -7.01 8.62 -5.62
C TYR A 148 -7.51 10.05 -5.73
N LEU A 149 -8.75 10.28 -5.29
CA LEU A 149 -9.31 11.63 -5.24
C LEU A 149 -8.69 12.41 -4.08
N ASN A 150 -8.07 13.55 -4.40
CA ASN A 150 -7.44 14.43 -3.40
C ASN A 150 -8.27 15.72 -3.15
N LYS A 151 -9.58 15.69 -3.38
CA LYS A 151 -10.48 16.76 -3.01
C LYS A 151 -11.10 16.49 -1.65
N ASP A 152 -11.43 17.58 -0.93
CA ASP A 152 -12.26 17.44 0.26
C ASP A 152 -13.68 17.08 -0.21
N THR A 153 -14.10 15.86 0.08
CA THR A 153 -15.48 15.44 -0.15
C THR A 153 -16.36 16.12 0.88
N SER A 154 -17.29 16.96 0.43
CA SER A 154 -18.29 17.55 1.31
C SER A 154 -19.15 16.45 1.94
N ALA A 155 -19.69 16.71 3.12
CA ALA A 155 -20.58 15.75 3.82
C ALA A 155 -21.84 15.38 3.03
N GLN A 156 -22.10 16.05 1.90
CA GLN A 156 -23.25 15.82 1.01
C GLN A 156 -23.04 14.72 -0.03
N ASP A 157 -21.77 14.25 -0.21
CA ASP A 157 -21.40 13.22 -1.20
C ASP A 157 -21.21 11.81 -0.59
N ARG A 158 -21.70 11.62 0.65
CA ARG A 158 -21.60 10.33 1.37
C ARG A 158 -22.93 9.60 1.44
#